data_602ec5bc567aa903c2fdfc032373358c
#
_entry.id   602ec5bc567aa903c2fdfc032373358c
#
_cell.length_a   1.000
_cell.length_b   1.000
_cell.length_c   1.000
_cell.angle_alpha   90.00
_cell.angle_beta   90.00
_cell.angle_gamma   90.00
#
_symmetry.space_group_name_H-M   'P 1'
#
loop_
_entity.id
_entity.type
_entity.pdbx_description
1 polymer ?
#
loop_
_entity_poly.entity_id
_entity_poly.type
_entity_poly.pdbx_seq_one_letter_code
_entity_poly.pdbx_strand_id
1 'polypeptide(L)'
;MPAITSTNVASAIVKLVAVDALPALMSNLVMGNLVNRDYEPTLANAGDTVNVPIPPTLVANNIAEGGTVQTQNPNLGNAQIVLNTHAEATFQIPDVTKVLAVPDLLRLYMQPAVVAIAERIETDILGLYSQFSSNTPIGTAGIPLTEASVDGAETALFQAKVPAADSKYLIVDPATYSALRQIPRFSEYYSAGEAGLRALVDGAVGKIKDFFVFRSQLVPRTGSAPVTTHNLAFARNAIGLVVRRLPQPLPGTGAIAEYAEMGNFGIRVVMSYQPNTLAQQFTVDVLYGAAVLRNSFGVQVNS
;
A
#
# COMPACT_ATOMS: atom_id res chain seq x y z
N MET A 1 34.71 15.17 -25.12
CA MET A 1 33.34 15.31 -24.58
C MET A 1 32.48 14.31 -25.31
N PRO A 2 31.67 13.48 -24.64
CA PRO A 2 30.73 12.61 -25.33
C PRO A 2 29.75 13.47 -26.13
N ALA A 3 29.50 13.10 -27.39
CA ALA A 3 28.55 13.81 -28.22
C ALA A 3 27.12 13.69 -27.69
N ILE A 4 26.36 14.79 -27.71
CA ILE A 4 24.93 14.77 -27.39
C ILE A 4 24.25 14.06 -28.57
N THR A 5 23.80 12.82 -28.33
CA THR A 5 23.04 12.03 -29.32
C THR A 5 21.55 12.13 -29.02
N SER A 6 20.71 11.99 -30.05
CA SER A 6 19.24 11.99 -29.90
C SER A 6 18.75 10.94 -28.92
N THR A 7 19.41 9.80 -28.83
CA THR A 7 19.13 8.73 -27.89
C THR A 7 19.39 9.16 -26.43
N ASN A 8 20.48 9.88 -26.17
CA ASN A 8 20.79 10.37 -24.82
C ASN A 8 19.81 11.45 -24.36
N VAL A 9 19.33 12.28 -25.31
CA VAL A 9 18.30 13.30 -25.00
C VAL A 9 16.94 12.63 -24.70
N ALA A 10 16.55 11.62 -25.46
CA ALA A 10 15.31 10.90 -25.24
C ALA A 10 15.30 10.15 -23.88
N SER A 11 16.38 9.47 -23.54
CA SER A 11 16.56 8.82 -22.24
C SER A 11 16.52 9.85 -21.09
N ALA A 12 17.16 11.00 -21.25
CA ALA A 12 17.13 12.07 -20.25
C ALA A 12 15.72 12.64 -20.03
N ILE A 13 14.92 12.78 -21.09
CA ILE A 13 13.51 13.23 -21.00
C ILE A 13 12.67 12.20 -20.24
N VAL A 14 12.78 10.92 -20.61
CA VAL A 14 12.03 9.85 -19.93
C VAL A 14 12.39 9.77 -18.46
N LYS A 15 13.67 9.90 -18.12
CA LYS A 15 14.13 9.93 -16.73
C LYS A 15 13.61 11.13 -15.96
N LEU A 16 13.62 12.33 -16.55
CA LEU A 16 13.07 13.53 -15.90
C LEU A 16 11.58 13.36 -15.60
N VAL A 17 10.82 12.85 -16.56
CA VAL A 17 9.39 12.61 -16.41
C VAL A 17 9.11 11.54 -15.36
N ALA A 18 9.90 10.47 -15.31
CA ALA A 18 9.78 9.43 -14.30
C ALA A 18 10.05 9.99 -12.89
N VAL A 19 11.05 10.83 -12.73
CA VAL A 19 11.37 11.50 -11.44
C VAL A 19 10.25 12.45 -11.01
N ASP A 20 9.67 13.23 -11.94
CA ASP A 20 8.57 14.16 -11.63
C ASP A 20 7.26 13.42 -11.26
N ALA A 21 7.07 12.20 -11.77
CA ALA A 21 5.87 11.39 -11.51
C ALA A 21 5.88 10.72 -10.12
N LEU A 22 7.04 10.40 -9.58
CA LEU A 22 7.18 9.69 -8.30
C LEU A 22 6.56 10.40 -7.09
N PRO A 23 6.72 11.72 -6.87
CA PRO A 23 6.04 12.41 -5.77
C PRO A 23 4.52 12.29 -5.83
N ALA A 24 3.94 12.29 -7.05
CA ALA A 24 2.50 12.10 -7.23
C ALA A 24 2.06 10.68 -6.83
N LEU A 25 2.85 9.65 -7.17
CA LEU A 25 2.61 8.28 -6.72
C LEU A 25 2.62 8.20 -5.18
N MET A 26 3.67 8.69 -4.56
CA MET A 26 3.86 8.60 -3.11
C MET A 26 2.80 9.38 -2.32
N SER A 27 2.34 10.52 -2.83
CA SER A 27 1.30 11.33 -2.17
C SER A 27 -0.09 10.67 -2.20
N ASN A 28 -0.36 9.84 -3.21
CA ASN A 28 -1.64 9.14 -3.36
C ASN A 28 -1.63 7.73 -2.76
N LEU A 29 -0.45 7.19 -2.42
CA LEU A 29 -0.29 5.84 -1.88
C LEU A 29 -0.26 5.88 -0.35
N VAL A 30 -1.40 5.69 0.29
CA VAL A 30 -1.49 5.62 1.76
C VAL A 30 -1.04 4.26 2.26
N MET A 31 -1.69 3.18 1.81
CA MET A 31 -1.46 1.82 2.30
C MET A 31 -0.04 1.31 2.03
N GLY A 32 0.53 1.63 0.86
CA GLY A 32 1.86 1.18 0.49
C GLY A 32 2.97 1.64 1.43
N ASN A 33 2.75 2.70 2.20
CA ASN A 33 3.69 3.19 3.21
C ASN A 33 3.45 2.61 4.61
N LEU A 34 2.27 2.02 4.87
CA LEU A 34 1.88 1.52 6.18
C LEU A 34 2.13 0.02 6.34
N VAL A 35 2.23 -0.71 5.25
CA VAL A 35 2.47 -2.16 5.23
C VAL A 35 3.95 -2.51 5.35
N ASN A 36 4.26 -3.77 5.64
CA ASN A 36 5.63 -4.25 5.73
C ASN A 36 6.25 -4.42 4.34
N ARG A 37 7.41 -3.80 4.12
CA ARG A 37 8.19 -3.83 2.88
C ARG A 37 9.62 -4.34 3.06
N ASP A 38 9.93 -4.87 4.23
CA ASP A 38 11.29 -5.26 4.62
C ASP A 38 11.81 -6.46 3.80
N TYR A 39 10.93 -7.12 3.04
CA TYR A 39 11.25 -8.31 2.23
C TYR A 39 11.63 -7.99 0.77
N GLU A 40 11.56 -6.75 0.33
CA GLU A 40 11.94 -6.35 -1.04
C GLU A 40 13.39 -6.68 -1.41
N PRO A 41 14.39 -6.50 -0.52
CA PRO A 41 15.79 -6.83 -0.83
C PRO A 41 16.05 -8.33 -1.05
N THR A 42 15.20 -9.20 -0.51
CA THR A 42 15.35 -10.66 -0.61
C THR A 42 15.09 -11.21 -2.02
N LEU A 43 14.54 -10.38 -2.90
CA LEU A 43 14.15 -10.75 -4.27
C LEU A 43 15.30 -10.82 -5.29
N ALA A 44 16.51 -10.41 -4.93
CA ALA A 44 17.61 -10.30 -5.89
C ALA A 44 17.93 -11.61 -6.65
N ASN A 45 17.58 -12.78 -6.10
CA ASN A 45 17.88 -14.10 -6.67
C ASN A 45 16.71 -15.10 -6.59
N ALA A 46 15.51 -14.71 -6.17
CA ALA A 46 14.38 -15.60 -6.03
C ALA A 46 13.45 -15.53 -7.24
N GLY A 47 12.71 -16.61 -7.52
CA GLY A 47 11.66 -16.65 -8.52
C GLY A 47 10.49 -15.71 -8.21
N ASP A 48 9.32 -16.03 -8.72
CA ASP A 48 8.13 -15.16 -8.61
C ASP A 48 7.50 -15.10 -7.21
N THR A 49 8.08 -15.77 -6.21
CA THR A 49 7.51 -15.91 -4.85
C THR A 49 8.55 -15.60 -3.79
N VAL A 50 8.19 -14.71 -2.86
CA VAL A 50 8.96 -14.43 -1.65
C VAL A 50 8.40 -15.24 -0.48
N ASN A 51 9.25 -16.05 0.14
CA ASN A 51 8.89 -16.83 1.32
C ASN A 51 9.26 -16.05 2.58
N VAL A 52 8.26 -15.76 3.40
CA VAL A 52 8.41 -15.06 4.68
C VAL A 52 8.26 -16.07 5.82
N PRO A 53 9.32 -16.38 6.57
CA PRO A 53 9.22 -17.31 7.70
C PRO A 53 8.42 -16.66 8.84
N ILE A 54 7.44 -17.39 9.35
CA ILE A 54 6.66 -16.98 10.52
C ILE A 54 7.22 -17.69 11.75
N PRO A 55 7.78 -16.97 12.75
CA PRO A 55 8.30 -17.58 13.96
C PRO A 55 7.22 -18.39 14.70
N PRO A 56 7.51 -19.62 15.12
CA PRO A 56 6.59 -20.43 15.91
C PRO A 56 6.46 -19.88 17.34
N THR A 57 5.32 -20.16 17.97
CA THR A 57 5.12 -19.87 19.39
C THR A 57 5.57 -21.05 20.23
N LEU A 58 6.39 -20.77 21.24
CA LEU A 58 6.82 -21.73 22.25
C LEU A 58 6.11 -21.46 23.57
N VAL A 59 5.83 -22.50 24.33
CA VAL A 59 5.22 -22.43 25.65
C VAL A 59 6.28 -22.73 26.72
N ALA A 60 6.40 -21.85 27.71
CA ALA A 60 7.28 -22.11 28.83
C ALA A 60 6.63 -23.13 29.78
N ASN A 61 7.33 -24.22 30.07
CA ASN A 61 6.91 -25.26 31.01
C ASN A 61 7.69 -25.15 32.30
N ASN A 62 7.03 -25.38 33.43
CA ASN A 62 7.69 -25.50 34.72
C ASN A 62 8.29 -26.90 34.86
N ILE A 63 9.52 -26.97 35.34
CA ILE A 63 10.19 -28.22 35.67
C ILE A 63 10.46 -28.28 37.18
N ALA A 64 10.16 -29.40 37.81
CA ALA A 64 10.50 -29.65 39.19
C ALA A 64 11.98 -30.10 39.28
N GLU A 65 12.60 -29.94 40.46
CA GLU A 65 13.95 -30.39 40.71
C GLU A 65 14.06 -31.93 40.47
N GLY A 66 14.99 -32.32 39.57
CA GLY A 66 15.13 -33.71 39.12
C GLY A 66 14.12 -34.16 38.05
N GLY A 67 13.26 -33.25 37.55
CA GLY A 67 12.30 -33.55 36.47
C GLY A 67 12.92 -33.61 35.08
N THR A 68 12.21 -34.20 34.15
CA THR A 68 12.62 -34.31 32.74
C THR A 68 12.14 -33.09 31.93
N VAL A 69 13.02 -32.53 31.10
CA VAL A 69 12.71 -31.42 30.16
C VAL A 69 11.71 -31.89 29.13
N GLN A 70 10.63 -31.14 28.93
CA GLN A 70 9.66 -31.38 27.83
C GLN A 70 10.17 -30.72 26.57
N THR A 71 10.52 -31.52 25.58
CA THR A 71 10.92 -31.01 24.24
C THR A 71 9.69 -30.62 23.45
N GLN A 72 9.68 -29.38 22.96
CA GLN A 72 8.70 -28.92 21.99
C GLN A 72 9.29 -29.02 20.59
N ASN A 73 8.48 -29.41 19.62
CA ASN A 73 8.88 -29.47 18.22
C ASN A 73 8.12 -28.37 17.44
N PRO A 74 8.62 -27.14 17.46
CA PRO A 74 7.94 -26.02 16.83
C PRO A 74 7.99 -26.16 15.29
N ASN A 75 6.83 -26.02 14.65
CA ASN A 75 6.75 -25.96 13.20
C ASN A 75 6.90 -24.50 12.73
N LEU A 76 7.83 -24.24 11.81
CA LEU A 76 8.03 -22.93 11.23
C LEU A 76 6.92 -22.68 10.20
N GLY A 77 6.08 -21.68 10.45
CA GLY A 77 5.09 -21.21 9.47
C GLY A 77 5.80 -20.50 8.31
N ASN A 78 5.16 -20.50 7.13
CA ASN A 78 5.63 -19.79 5.95
C ASN A 78 4.48 -19.02 5.33
N ALA A 79 4.63 -17.72 5.15
CA ALA A 79 3.75 -16.90 4.32
C ALA A 79 4.44 -16.61 2.99
N GLN A 80 3.67 -16.63 1.91
CA GLN A 80 4.19 -16.42 0.56
C GLN A 80 3.64 -15.13 -0.02
N ILE A 81 4.51 -14.28 -0.52
CA ILE A 81 4.13 -13.12 -1.33
C ILE A 81 4.45 -13.47 -2.78
N VAL A 82 3.42 -13.63 -3.59
CA VAL A 82 3.55 -13.93 -5.02
C VAL A 82 3.53 -12.63 -5.81
N LEU A 83 4.55 -12.41 -6.65
CA LEU A 83 4.60 -11.28 -7.57
C LEU A 83 3.83 -11.64 -8.83
N ASN A 84 2.54 -11.44 -8.82
CA ASN A 84 1.62 -11.80 -9.89
C ASN A 84 0.90 -10.62 -10.54
N THR A 85 1.05 -9.41 -10.00
CA THR A 85 0.33 -8.24 -10.49
C THR A 85 1.29 -7.30 -11.20
N HIS A 86 1.12 -7.21 -12.53
CA HIS A 86 1.78 -6.23 -13.37
C HIS A 86 0.76 -5.14 -13.72
N ALA A 87 0.81 -4.02 -12.99
CA ALA A 87 -0.03 -2.87 -13.27
C ALA A 87 0.63 -1.96 -14.30
N GLU A 88 -0.14 -1.48 -15.25
CA GLU A 88 0.32 -0.56 -16.28
C GLU A 88 -0.71 0.53 -16.54
N ALA A 89 -0.23 1.71 -16.93
CA ALA A 89 -1.05 2.80 -17.43
C ALA A 89 -0.37 3.36 -18.68
N THR A 90 -1.06 3.22 -19.81
CA THR A 90 -0.51 3.56 -21.13
C THR A 90 -1.35 4.66 -21.79
N PHE A 91 -0.66 5.64 -22.37
CA PHE A 91 -1.30 6.66 -23.22
C PHE A 91 -0.47 6.92 -24.47
N GLN A 92 -1.11 7.45 -25.51
CA GLN A 92 -0.48 7.75 -26.77
C GLN A 92 -0.66 9.23 -27.12
N ILE A 93 0.36 9.85 -27.68
CA ILE A 93 0.34 11.23 -28.19
C ILE A 93 0.57 11.16 -29.71
N PRO A 94 -0.48 11.41 -30.54
CA PRO A 94 -0.36 11.43 -31.98
C PRO A 94 0.59 12.54 -32.46
N ASP A 95 1.30 12.30 -33.56
CA ASP A 95 2.26 13.27 -34.09
C ASP A 95 1.60 14.59 -34.50
N VAL A 96 0.36 14.55 -35.01
CA VAL A 96 -0.43 15.76 -35.33
C VAL A 96 -0.65 16.62 -34.09
N THR A 97 -0.94 15.99 -32.95
CA THR A 97 -1.16 16.68 -31.67
C THR A 97 0.12 17.35 -31.18
N LYS A 98 1.29 16.71 -31.38
CA LYS A 98 2.58 17.33 -31.02
C LYS A 98 2.89 18.61 -31.75
N VAL A 99 2.46 18.70 -33.02
CA VAL A 99 2.67 19.91 -33.86
C VAL A 99 1.75 21.06 -33.42
N LEU A 100 0.55 20.72 -32.95
CA LEU A 100 -0.50 21.69 -32.58
C LEU A 100 -0.47 22.06 -31.09
N ALA A 101 0.29 21.35 -30.26
CA ALA A 101 0.08 21.38 -28.83
C ALA A 101 1.19 22.02 -28.02
N VAL A 102 0.75 22.42 -26.86
CA VAL A 102 1.39 23.00 -25.69
C VAL A 102 2.55 22.13 -25.18
N PRO A 103 3.68 22.73 -24.77
CA PRO A 103 4.89 22.00 -24.30
C PRO A 103 4.70 21.03 -23.15
N ASP A 104 3.61 21.15 -22.37
CA ASP A 104 3.38 20.42 -21.12
C ASP A 104 2.45 19.18 -21.23
N LEU A 105 2.09 18.76 -22.46
CA LEU A 105 1.18 17.61 -22.67
C LEU A 105 1.66 16.33 -21.95
N LEU A 106 2.94 16.06 -22.00
CA LEU A 106 3.50 14.86 -21.39
C LEU A 106 3.27 14.85 -19.87
N ARG A 107 3.51 15.97 -19.22
CA ARG A 107 3.28 16.11 -17.77
C ARG A 107 1.78 15.99 -17.41
N LEU A 108 0.92 16.57 -18.23
CA LEU A 108 -0.53 16.54 -18.05
C LEU A 108 -1.09 15.12 -18.07
N TYR A 109 -0.58 14.23 -18.93
CA TYR A 109 -1.04 12.85 -19.04
C TYR A 109 -0.30 11.89 -18.11
N MET A 110 0.96 12.18 -17.76
CA MET A 110 1.76 11.32 -16.89
C MET A 110 1.22 11.29 -15.46
N GLN A 111 0.83 12.43 -14.92
CA GLN A 111 0.33 12.53 -13.55
C GLN A 111 -0.91 11.63 -13.30
N PRO A 112 -1.99 11.67 -14.13
CA PRO A 112 -3.12 10.76 -13.98
C PRO A 112 -2.74 9.28 -14.13
N ALA A 113 -1.81 8.95 -15.03
CA ALA A 113 -1.36 7.58 -15.22
C ALA A 113 -0.70 7.01 -13.95
N VAL A 114 0.12 7.80 -13.29
CA VAL A 114 0.78 7.41 -12.03
C VAL A 114 -0.21 7.32 -10.88
N VAL A 115 -1.18 8.24 -10.80
CA VAL A 115 -2.26 8.18 -9.79
C VAL A 115 -3.08 6.91 -9.97
N ALA A 116 -3.42 6.53 -11.21
CA ALA A 116 -4.16 5.30 -11.49
C ALA A 116 -3.41 4.03 -11.02
N ILE A 117 -2.08 4.01 -11.16
CA ILE A 117 -1.25 2.91 -10.62
C ILE A 117 -1.29 2.91 -9.09
N ALA A 118 -1.19 4.06 -8.43
CA ALA A 118 -1.28 4.17 -6.98
C ALA A 118 -2.63 3.66 -6.46
N GLU A 119 -3.72 4.08 -7.09
CA GLU A 119 -5.08 3.63 -6.76
C GLU A 119 -5.24 2.13 -6.94
N ARG A 120 -4.64 1.56 -7.99
CA ARG A 120 -4.66 0.11 -8.22
C ARG A 120 -3.95 -0.65 -7.11
N ILE A 121 -2.74 -0.24 -6.74
CA ILE A 121 -1.97 -0.86 -5.66
C ILE A 121 -2.75 -0.77 -4.33
N GLU A 122 -3.30 0.40 -4.03
CA GLU A 122 -4.06 0.63 -2.80
C GLU A 122 -5.34 -0.22 -2.75
N THR A 123 -6.05 -0.33 -3.87
CA THR A 123 -7.25 -1.17 -3.98
C THR A 123 -6.93 -2.64 -3.76
N ASP A 124 -5.83 -3.13 -4.33
CA ASP A 124 -5.42 -4.53 -4.16
C ASP A 124 -5.00 -4.83 -2.72
N ILE A 125 -4.28 -3.91 -2.05
CA ILE A 125 -3.92 -4.07 -0.64
C ILE A 125 -5.15 -4.03 0.26
N LEU A 126 -6.05 -3.07 0.06
CA LEU A 126 -7.30 -2.97 0.82
C LEU A 126 -8.21 -4.17 0.56
N GLY A 127 -8.20 -4.74 -0.65
CA GLY A 127 -8.93 -5.95 -1.01
C GLY A 127 -8.54 -7.20 -0.19
N LEU A 128 -7.37 -7.19 0.45
CA LEU A 128 -6.95 -8.27 1.36
C LEU A 128 -7.75 -8.31 2.68
N TYR A 129 -8.64 -7.35 2.93
CA TYR A 129 -9.45 -7.32 4.15
C TYR A 129 -10.18 -8.64 4.43
N SER A 130 -10.67 -9.30 3.40
CA SER A 130 -11.41 -10.56 3.50
C SER A 130 -10.56 -11.75 3.98
N GLN A 131 -9.24 -11.66 3.88
CA GLN A 131 -8.32 -12.70 4.33
C GLN A 131 -8.06 -12.65 5.85
N PHE A 132 -8.43 -11.58 6.54
CA PHE A 132 -8.34 -11.48 8.00
C PHE A 132 -9.50 -12.21 8.68
N SER A 133 -9.53 -13.54 8.52
CA SER A 133 -10.60 -14.41 9.03
C SER A 133 -10.35 -14.95 10.44
N SER A 134 -9.16 -14.75 11.01
CA SER A 134 -8.84 -15.21 12.38
C SER A 134 -9.56 -14.40 13.45
N ASN A 135 -9.88 -13.15 13.17
CA ASN A 135 -10.62 -12.26 14.07
C ASN A 135 -12.03 -12.07 13.52
N THR A 136 -13.02 -12.14 14.43
CA THR A 136 -14.41 -11.84 14.07
C THR A 136 -14.54 -10.40 13.63
N PRO A 137 -15.19 -10.10 12.48
CA PRO A 137 -15.46 -8.73 12.08
C PRO A 137 -16.24 -7.96 13.13
N ILE A 138 -15.84 -6.69 13.34
CA ILE A 138 -16.41 -5.82 14.36
C ILE A 138 -17.28 -4.78 13.68
N GLY A 139 -18.41 -4.43 14.30
CA GLY A 139 -19.37 -3.48 13.75
C GLY A 139 -20.43 -4.14 12.86
N THR A 140 -21.36 -3.32 12.39
CA THR A 140 -22.52 -3.79 11.61
C THR A 140 -22.70 -2.94 10.36
N ALA A 141 -23.07 -3.57 9.27
CA ALA A 141 -23.32 -2.91 7.98
C ALA A 141 -24.31 -1.74 8.12
N GLY A 142 -23.97 -0.60 7.57
CA GLY A 142 -24.80 0.61 7.56
C GLY A 142 -24.92 1.33 8.90
N ILE A 143 -24.19 0.91 9.92
CA ILE A 143 -24.14 1.58 11.24
C ILE A 143 -22.80 2.27 11.41
N PRO A 144 -22.76 3.59 11.69
CA PRO A 144 -21.52 4.31 11.92
C PRO A 144 -20.68 3.68 13.05
N LEU A 145 -19.36 3.74 12.92
CA LEU A 145 -18.47 3.25 13.96
C LEU A 145 -18.65 4.02 15.27
N THR A 146 -18.62 3.27 16.36
CA THR A 146 -18.67 3.78 17.72
C THR A 146 -17.33 3.63 18.41
N GLU A 147 -17.17 4.26 19.58
CA GLU A 147 -16.00 4.05 20.43
C GLU A 147 -15.81 2.56 20.76
N ALA A 148 -16.89 1.85 21.07
CA ALA A 148 -16.86 0.42 21.35
C ALA A 148 -16.35 -0.42 20.17
N SER A 149 -16.59 0.02 18.92
CA SER A 149 -16.04 -0.67 17.75
C SER A 149 -14.52 -0.53 17.67
N VAL A 150 -13.97 0.63 18.01
CA VAL A 150 -12.52 0.87 18.06
C VAL A 150 -11.89 0.08 19.22
N ASP A 151 -12.54 0.04 20.39
CA ASP A 151 -12.10 -0.76 21.54
C ASP A 151 -12.09 -2.25 21.24
N GLY A 152 -13.12 -2.73 20.54
CA GLY A 152 -13.18 -4.10 20.06
C GLY A 152 -12.02 -4.46 19.16
N ALA A 153 -11.67 -3.56 18.21
CA ALA A 153 -10.54 -3.77 17.31
C ALA A 153 -9.19 -3.81 18.06
N GLU A 154 -9.00 -2.90 19.03
CA GLU A 154 -7.82 -2.90 19.89
C GLU A 154 -7.71 -4.20 20.69
N THR A 155 -8.82 -4.61 21.33
CA THR A 155 -8.89 -5.84 22.13
C THR A 155 -8.57 -7.08 21.28
N ALA A 156 -9.09 -7.17 20.04
CA ALA A 156 -8.82 -8.28 19.14
C ALA A 156 -7.34 -8.39 18.80
N LEU A 157 -6.67 -7.27 18.51
CA LEU A 157 -5.23 -7.26 18.23
C LEU A 157 -4.39 -7.59 19.47
N PHE A 158 -4.79 -7.16 20.67
CA PHE A 158 -4.13 -7.54 21.92
C PHE A 158 -4.28 -9.04 22.22
N GLN A 159 -5.46 -9.60 22.02
CA GLN A 159 -5.71 -11.04 22.18
C GLN A 159 -4.88 -11.86 21.18
N ALA A 160 -4.66 -11.34 19.96
CA ALA A 160 -3.78 -11.92 18.96
C ALA A 160 -2.29 -11.80 19.31
N LYS A 161 -1.93 -11.19 20.44
CA LYS A 161 -0.54 -10.99 20.92
C LYS A 161 0.29 -10.18 19.92
N VAL A 162 -0.29 -9.16 19.30
CA VAL A 162 0.46 -8.20 18.47
C VAL A 162 1.48 -7.49 19.36
N PRO A 163 2.77 -7.44 18.97
CA PRO A 163 3.78 -6.75 19.75
C PRO A 163 3.40 -5.28 20.01
N ALA A 164 3.62 -4.80 21.23
CA ALA A 164 3.32 -3.41 21.58
C ALA A 164 4.18 -2.40 20.79
N ALA A 165 5.36 -2.83 20.35
CA ALA A 165 6.26 -2.01 19.53
C ALA A 165 5.80 -1.85 18.07
N ASP A 166 4.91 -2.73 17.59
CA ASP A 166 4.40 -2.65 16.22
C ASP A 166 3.41 -1.51 16.09
N SER A 167 3.61 -0.67 15.09
CA SER A 167 2.65 0.38 14.75
C SER A 167 1.34 -0.24 14.29
N LYS A 168 0.23 0.23 14.85
CA LYS A 168 -1.13 -0.21 14.52
C LYS A 168 -1.84 0.89 13.75
N TYR A 169 -2.52 0.52 12.71
CA TYR A 169 -3.18 1.42 11.78
C TYR A 169 -4.66 1.11 11.69
N LEU A 170 -5.47 2.15 11.54
CA LEU A 170 -6.89 2.05 11.25
C LEU A 170 -7.18 2.83 9.96
N ILE A 171 -7.53 2.13 8.91
CA ILE A 171 -7.91 2.74 7.64
C ILE A 171 -9.41 2.80 7.55
N VAL A 172 -9.93 3.99 7.33
CA VAL A 172 -11.38 4.25 7.30
C VAL A 172 -11.79 5.01 6.04
N ASP A 173 -13.03 4.77 5.65
CA ASP A 173 -13.70 5.54 4.62
C ASP A 173 -13.95 6.99 5.08
N PRO A 174 -14.00 7.97 4.18
CA PRO A 174 -14.26 9.37 4.51
C PRO A 174 -15.54 9.62 5.32
N ALA A 175 -16.62 8.86 5.05
CA ALA A 175 -17.86 8.97 5.82
C ALA A 175 -17.68 8.47 7.26
N THR A 176 -17.05 7.32 7.42
CA THR A 176 -16.69 6.73 8.72
C THR A 176 -15.74 7.64 9.49
N TYR A 177 -14.76 8.25 8.81
CA TYR A 177 -13.86 9.21 9.42
C TYR A 177 -14.60 10.43 9.99
N SER A 178 -15.59 10.95 9.22
CA SER A 178 -16.45 12.03 9.69
C SER A 178 -17.26 11.64 10.93
N ALA A 179 -17.78 10.42 10.96
CA ALA A 179 -18.51 9.89 12.13
C ALA A 179 -17.60 9.76 13.37
N LEU A 180 -16.37 9.26 13.21
CA LEU A 180 -15.39 9.18 14.30
C LEU A 180 -15.07 10.55 14.91
N ARG A 181 -15.01 11.61 14.09
CA ARG A 181 -14.78 12.99 14.56
C ARG A 181 -15.96 13.54 15.39
N GLN A 182 -17.16 13.02 15.18
CA GLN A 182 -18.35 13.45 15.92
C GLN A 182 -18.47 12.81 17.32
N ILE A 183 -17.65 11.81 17.62
CA ILE A 183 -17.61 11.19 18.95
C ILE A 183 -16.95 12.17 19.93
N PRO A 184 -17.69 12.68 20.95
CA PRO A 184 -17.20 13.75 21.84
C PRO A 184 -15.87 13.39 22.49
N ARG A 185 -15.69 12.16 22.92
CA ARG A 185 -14.49 11.68 23.60
C ARG A 185 -13.23 11.75 22.73
N PHE A 186 -13.37 11.62 21.43
CA PHE A 186 -12.24 11.75 20.50
C PHE A 186 -11.95 13.21 20.17
N SER A 187 -12.96 14.07 20.13
CA SER A 187 -12.80 15.50 19.92
C SER A 187 -12.30 16.23 21.16
N GLU A 188 -12.72 15.83 22.35
CA GLU A 188 -12.28 16.43 23.62
C GLU A 188 -10.84 16.08 23.99
N TYR A 189 -10.37 14.89 23.65
CA TYR A 189 -8.97 14.49 23.84
C TYR A 189 -7.99 15.40 23.06
N TYR A 190 -8.40 15.89 21.91
CA TYR A 190 -7.61 16.79 21.09
C TYR A 190 -7.61 18.24 21.59
N SER A 191 -8.56 18.62 22.43
CA SER A 191 -8.63 19.98 23.01
C SER A 191 -7.68 20.19 24.19
N ALA A 192 -7.02 19.16 24.69
CA ALA A 192 -6.27 19.17 25.95
C ALA A 192 -4.75 19.41 25.81
N GLY A 193 -4.23 20.02 24.73
CA GLY A 193 -2.78 20.31 24.63
C GLY A 193 -2.33 20.85 23.26
N GLU A 194 -1.02 21.17 23.11
CA GLU A 194 -0.44 21.67 21.84
C GLU A 194 -0.66 20.73 20.65
N ALA A 195 -0.75 19.42 20.87
CA ALA A 195 -1.12 18.44 19.87
C ALA A 195 -2.59 18.59 19.44
N GLY A 196 -3.49 19.02 20.35
CA GLY A 196 -4.89 19.30 20.08
C GLY A 196 -5.10 20.49 19.15
N LEU A 197 -4.28 21.52 19.28
CA LEU A 197 -4.34 22.71 18.41
C LEU A 197 -4.03 22.35 16.94
N ARG A 198 -3.06 21.47 16.66
CA ARG A 198 -2.75 21.00 15.31
C ARG A 198 -3.88 20.14 14.73
N ALA A 199 -4.48 19.27 15.52
CA ALA A 199 -5.63 18.46 15.06
C ALA A 199 -6.86 19.33 14.75
N LEU A 200 -7.09 20.41 15.49
CA LEU A 200 -8.16 21.39 15.23
C LEU A 200 -7.91 22.18 13.94
N VAL A 201 -6.67 22.57 13.67
CA VAL A 201 -6.30 23.35 12.48
C VAL A 201 -6.27 22.47 11.24
N ASP A 202 -5.66 21.27 11.31
CA ASP A 202 -5.49 20.38 10.16
C ASP A 202 -6.68 19.46 9.98
N GLY A 203 -7.60 19.36 10.95
CA GLY A 203 -8.75 18.45 10.92
C GLY A 203 -8.36 16.96 10.88
N ALA A 204 -7.12 16.64 11.23
CA ALA A 204 -6.60 15.28 11.20
C ALA A 204 -6.88 14.57 12.53
N VAL A 205 -7.51 13.39 12.45
CA VAL A 205 -7.57 12.43 13.56
C VAL A 205 -6.24 11.69 13.55
N GLY A 206 -5.26 12.15 14.34
CA GLY A 206 -3.90 11.59 14.31
C GLY A 206 -3.83 10.18 14.89
N LYS A 207 -3.99 10.06 16.21
CA LYS A 207 -3.95 8.77 16.92
C LYS A 207 -5.18 8.66 17.80
N ILE A 208 -5.98 7.60 17.60
CA ILE A 208 -7.07 7.22 18.48
C ILE A 208 -6.62 5.97 19.25
N LYS A 209 -6.50 6.09 20.58
CA LYS A 209 -5.97 5.01 21.42
C LYS A 209 -4.62 4.55 20.89
N ASP A 210 -4.51 3.30 20.46
CA ASP A 210 -3.26 2.72 19.95
C ASP A 210 -3.16 2.75 18.42
N PHE A 211 -4.20 3.24 17.71
CA PHE A 211 -4.25 3.29 16.25
C PHE A 211 -3.88 4.65 15.68
N PHE A 212 -3.00 4.65 14.67
CA PHE A 212 -2.88 5.75 13.74
C PHE A 212 -4.01 5.67 12.71
N VAL A 213 -4.84 6.71 12.63
CA VAL A 213 -6.02 6.70 11.76
C VAL A 213 -5.71 7.38 10.44
N PHE A 214 -5.95 6.68 9.35
CA PHE A 214 -5.83 7.19 7.99
C PHE A 214 -7.16 7.05 7.26
N ARG A 215 -7.42 7.95 6.32
CA ARG A 215 -8.59 7.91 5.46
C ARG A 215 -8.20 7.49 4.05
N SER A 216 -8.97 6.60 3.44
CA SER A 216 -8.84 6.27 2.03
C SER A 216 -10.22 6.23 1.37
N GLN A 217 -10.32 6.75 0.15
CA GLN A 217 -11.53 6.69 -0.65
C GLN A 217 -11.75 5.31 -1.29
N LEU A 218 -10.70 4.47 -1.27
CA LEU A 218 -10.66 3.17 -1.93
C LEU A 218 -11.01 2.01 -0.97
N VAL A 219 -11.50 2.32 0.23
CA VAL A 219 -12.00 1.31 1.18
C VAL A 219 -13.09 0.49 0.52
N PRO A 220 -12.99 -0.86 0.48
CA PRO A 220 -13.95 -1.72 -0.18
C PRO A 220 -15.34 -1.61 0.43
N ARG A 221 -16.36 -1.58 -0.43
CA ARG A 221 -17.76 -1.57 -0.04
C ARG A 221 -18.49 -2.71 -0.73
N THR A 222 -19.33 -3.43 0.02
CA THR A 222 -20.11 -4.54 -0.50
C THR A 222 -21.57 -4.42 -0.09
N GLY A 223 -22.45 -5.12 -0.83
CA GLY A 223 -23.89 -5.08 -0.59
C GLY A 223 -24.56 -3.86 -1.25
N SER A 224 -25.89 -3.85 -1.26
CA SER A 224 -26.69 -2.80 -1.88
C SER A 224 -27.57 -2.04 -0.89
N ALA A 225 -28.08 -2.69 0.16
CA ALA A 225 -28.86 -2.08 1.24
C ALA A 225 -29.02 -3.05 2.42
N PRO A 226 -28.35 -2.87 3.55
CA PRO A 226 -27.33 -1.83 3.79
C PRO A 226 -26.01 -2.12 3.07
N VAL A 227 -25.31 -1.06 2.71
CA VAL A 227 -23.94 -1.15 2.19
C VAL A 227 -23.00 -1.38 3.37
N THR A 228 -22.13 -2.36 3.26
CA THR A 228 -21.08 -2.61 4.25
C THR A 228 -19.78 -1.98 3.77
N THR A 229 -19.24 -1.07 4.54
CA THR A 229 -17.91 -0.50 4.34
C THR A 229 -16.90 -1.30 5.17
N HIS A 230 -15.89 -1.88 4.52
CA HIS A 230 -14.90 -2.74 5.15
C HIS A 230 -13.66 -1.93 5.55
N ASN A 231 -13.77 -1.18 6.65
CA ASN A 231 -12.60 -0.52 7.24
C ASN A 231 -11.67 -1.59 7.83
N LEU A 232 -10.38 -1.31 7.87
CA LEU A 232 -9.37 -2.26 8.27
C LEU A 232 -8.51 -1.72 9.41
N ALA A 233 -8.48 -2.44 10.54
CA ALA A 233 -7.53 -2.24 11.63
C ALA A 233 -6.46 -3.33 11.55
N PHE A 234 -5.17 -2.94 11.51
CA PHE A 234 -4.09 -3.91 11.35
C PHE A 234 -2.77 -3.40 11.94
N ALA A 235 -1.86 -4.32 12.26
CA ALA A 235 -0.49 -4.02 12.60
C ALA A 235 0.38 -4.01 11.32
N ARG A 236 1.47 -3.24 11.28
CA ARG A 236 2.38 -3.15 10.14
C ARG A 236 2.77 -4.51 9.58
N ASN A 237 3.06 -5.47 10.46
CA ASN A 237 3.50 -6.81 10.10
C ASN A 237 2.37 -7.77 9.68
N ALA A 238 1.13 -7.29 9.56
CA ALA A 238 0.00 -8.08 9.10
C ALA A 238 0.01 -8.31 7.58
N ILE A 239 0.42 -7.29 6.83
CA ILE A 239 0.42 -7.28 5.36
C ILE A 239 1.84 -7.03 4.86
N GLY A 240 2.27 -7.82 3.88
CA GLY A 240 3.52 -7.59 3.15
C GLY A 240 3.24 -7.10 1.74
N LEU A 241 3.99 -6.09 1.32
CA LEU A 241 4.04 -5.60 -0.05
C LEU A 241 5.47 -5.72 -0.56
N VAL A 242 5.60 -6.23 -1.77
CA VAL A 242 6.89 -6.34 -2.45
C VAL A 242 6.75 -5.78 -3.85
N VAL A 243 7.65 -4.89 -4.23
CA VAL A 243 7.72 -4.28 -5.55
C VAL A 243 9.01 -4.72 -6.22
N ARG A 244 8.95 -5.04 -7.52
CA ARG A 244 10.11 -5.45 -8.29
C ARG A 244 10.29 -4.62 -9.53
N ARG A 245 11.53 -4.34 -9.86
CA ARG A 245 11.92 -3.73 -11.13
C ARG A 245 11.74 -4.72 -12.28
N LEU A 246 11.12 -4.26 -13.34
CA LEU A 246 11.01 -4.99 -14.60
C LEU A 246 12.28 -4.78 -15.45
N PRO A 247 12.70 -5.74 -16.27
CA PRO A 247 13.86 -5.61 -17.13
C PRO A 247 13.69 -4.47 -18.16
N GLN A 248 14.81 -3.89 -18.57
CA GLN A 248 14.79 -2.92 -19.66
C GLN A 248 14.50 -3.61 -21.00
N PRO A 249 13.87 -2.92 -21.96
CA PRO A 249 13.73 -3.41 -23.32
C PRO A 249 15.09 -3.74 -23.95
N LEU A 250 15.11 -4.73 -24.81
CA LEU A 250 16.32 -5.09 -25.54
C LEU A 250 16.78 -3.94 -26.44
N PRO A 251 18.10 -3.72 -26.59
CA PRO A 251 18.63 -2.75 -27.52
C PRO A 251 18.13 -3.01 -28.95
N GLY A 252 17.76 -1.95 -29.67
CA GLY A 252 17.28 -2.05 -31.04
C GLY A 252 15.78 -2.24 -31.23
N THR A 253 14.99 -2.35 -30.14
CA THR A 253 13.52 -2.47 -30.21
C THR A 253 12.81 -1.15 -30.47
N GLY A 254 13.52 -0.01 -30.50
CA GLY A 254 12.92 1.32 -30.63
C GLY A 254 12.22 1.82 -29.37
N ALA A 255 12.24 1.05 -28.28
CA ALA A 255 11.71 1.44 -26.98
C ALA A 255 12.83 1.92 -26.05
N ILE A 256 12.58 2.98 -25.32
CA ILE A 256 13.48 3.53 -24.30
C ILE A 256 12.77 3.41 -22.96
N ALA A 257 13.39 2.78 -21.98
CA ALA A 257 12.84 2.66 -20.64
C ALA A 257 13.81 3.24 -19.61
N GLU A 258 13.25 3.97 -18.66
CA GLU A 258 13.98 4.52 -17.52
C GLU A 258 13.26 4.21 -16.23
N TYR A 259 14.03 4.12 -15.16
CA TYR A 259 13.51 3.88 -13.80
C TYR A 259 13.59 5.15 -12.99
N ALA A 260 12.53 5.40 -12.23
CA ALA A 260 12.56 6.36 -11.15
C ALA A 260 12.29 5.66 -9.83
N GLU A 261 13.05 6.01 -8.81
CA GLU A 261 12.93 5.45 -7.47
C GLU A 261 12.92 6.55 -6.42
N MET A 262 12.04 6.39 -5.44
CA MET A 262 12.01 7.21 -4.25
C MET A 262 11.81 6.29 -3.04
N GLY A 263 12.81 6.20 -2.19
CA GLY A 263 12.85 5.19 -1.13
C GLY A 263 12.84 3.78 -1.73
N ASN A 264 11.91 2.96 -1.27
CA ASN A 264 11.76 1.59 -1.77
C ASN A 264 10.72 1.47 -2.91
N PHE A 265 10.13 2.57 -3.39
CA PHE A 265 9.17 2.54 -4.49
C PHE A 265 9.86 2.88 -5.81
N GLY A 266 9.69 2.02 -6.80
CA GLY A 266 10.22 2.23 -8.13
C GLY A 266 9.15 2.01 -9.20
N ILE A 267 9.10 2.91 -10.17
CA ILE A 267 8.28 2.78 -11.37
C ILE A 267 9.19 2.73 -12.59
N ARG A 268 8.77 2.01 -13.62
CA ARG A 268 9.41 2.05 -14.92
C ARG A 268 8.56 2.90 -15.88
N VAL A 269 9.19 3.78 -16.60
CA VAL A 269 8.56 4.53 -17.69
C VAL A 269 9.16 4.08 -18.99
N VAL A 270 8.33 3.58 -19.90
CA VAL A 270 8.72 3.11 -21.23
C VAL A 270 8.16 4.06 -22.27
N MET A 271 9.00 4.50 -23.17
CA MET A 271 8.66 5.30 -24.34
C MET A 271 8.93 4.50 -25.61
N SER A 272 7.95 4.38 -26.50
CA SER A 272 8.07 3.73 -27.80
C SER A 272 7.28 4.48 -28.85
N TYR A 273 7.70 4.35 -30.12
CA TYR A 273 6.95 4.89 -31.25
C TYR A 273 6.10 3.79 -31.88
N GLN A 274 4.84 4.07 -32.11
CA GLN A 274 3.88 3.15 -32.73
C GLN A 274 3.62 3.56 -34.19
N PRO A 275 4.24 2.89 -35.17
CA PRO A 275 4.09 3.28 -36.58
C PRO A 275 2.68 3.10 -37.12
N ASN A 276 1.91 2.16 -36.55
CA ASN A 276 0.54 1.88 -37.00
C ASN A 276 -0.44 3.00 -36.66
N THR A 277 -0.19 3.75 -35.59
CA THR A 277 -1.04 4.84 -35.10
C THR A 277 -0.39 6.21 -35.29
N LEU A 278 0.84 6.27 -35.83
CA LEU A 278 1.66 7.49 -35.95
C LEU A 278 1.66 8.28 -34.63
N ALA A 279 1.95 7.58 -33.53
CA ALA A 279 1.87 8.14 -32.21
C ALA A 279 3.06 7.70 -31.35
N GLN A 280 3.48 8.57 -30.46
CA GLN A 280 4.41 8.20 -29.38
C GLN A 280 3.63 7.64 -28.20
N GLN A 281 3.97 6.43 -27.80
CA GLN A 281 3.37 5.74 -26.67
C GLN A 281 4.26 5.89 -25.44
N PHE A 282 3.62 6.20 -24.32
CA PHE A 282 4.21 6.21 -22.99
C PHE A 282 3.47 5.21 -22.12
N THR A 283 4.22 4.36 -21.47
CA THR A 283 3.71 3.36 -20.54
C THR A 283 4.41 3.53 -19.20
N VAL A 284 3.63 3.69 -18.14
CA VAL A 284 4.13 3.59 -16.77
C VAL A 284 3.71 2.25 -16.24
N ASP A 285 4.65 1.48 -15.69
CA ASP A 285 4.35 0.15 -15.19
C ASP A 285 5.11 -0.20 -13.90
N VAL A 286 4.55 -1.13 -13.16
CA VAL A 286 5.11 -1.67 -11.93
C VAL A 286 4.72 -3.14 -11.75
N LEU A 287 5.65 -3.97 -11.31
CA LEU A 287 5.38 -5.35 -10.90
C LEU A 287 5.40 -5.42 -9.38
N TYR A 288 4.32 -5.90 -8.78
CA TYR A 288 4.22 -6.03 -7.34
C TYR A 288 3.44 -7.28 -6.91
N GLY A 289 3.56 -7.60 -5.64
CA GLY A 289 2.77 -8.61 -4.96
C GLY A 289 2.42 -8.14 -3.56
N ALA A 290 1.18 -8.38 -3.15
CA ALA A 290 0.72 -8.11 -1.79
C ALA A 290 0.08 -9.35 -1.19
N ALA A 291 0.38 -9.66 0.06
CA ALA A 291 -0.20 -10.80 0.75
C ALA A 291 -0.36 -10.54 2.25
N VAL A 292 -1.31 -11.23 2.87
CA VAL A 292 -1.44 -11.27 4.32
C VAL A 292 -0.37 -12.19 4.88
N LEU A 293 0.52 -11.64 5.72
CA LEU A 293 1.58 -12.39 6.39
C LEU A 293 1.08 -13.05 7.66
N ARG A 294 0.28 -12.32 8.43
CA ARG A 294 -0.27 -12.80 9.70
C ARG A 294 -1.76 -12.47 9.78
N ASN A 295 -2.58 -13.47 9.57
CA ASN A 295 -4.04 -13.36 9.54
C ASN A 295 -4.63 -12.83 10.87
N SER A 296 -4.04 -13.17 12.01
CA SER A 296 -4.50 -12.69 13.33
C SER A 296 -4.13 -11.23 13.65
N PHE A 297 -3.24 -10.59 12.86
CA PHE A 297 -2.75 -9.24 13.12
C PHE A 297 -3.57 -8.14 12.42
N GLY A 298 -4.71 -8.50 11.88
CA GLY A 298 -5.68 -7.58 11.31
C GLY A 298 -7.10 -7.97 11.70
N VAL A 299 -8.01 -7.01 11.69
CA VAL A 299 -9.44 -7.19 11.95
C VAL A 299 -10.25 -6.26 11.07
N GLN A 300 -11.34 -6.79 10.51
CA GLN A 300 -12.31 -5.99 9.76
C GLN A 300 -13.15 -5.17 10.72
N VAL A 301 -13.35 -3.90 10.41
CA VAL A 301 -14.23 -3.00 11.17
C VAL A 301 -15.29 -2.46 10.22
N ASN A 302 -16.45 -3.10 10.27
CA ASN A 302 -17.56 -2.84 9.35
C ASN A 302 -18.40 -1.64 9.80
N SER A 303 -18.83 -0.81 8.82
CA SER A 303 -19.75 0.30 9.05
C SER A 303 -20.80 0.42 7.96
#